data_894d932d0c8f5e8c71ce94e9fd3b6181
#
_entry.id   894d932d0c8f5e8c71ce94e9fd3b6181
#
_cell.length_a   1.000
_cell.length_b   1.000
_cell.length_c   1.000
_cell.angle_alpha   90.00
_cell.angle_beta   90.00
_cell.angle_gamma   90.00
#
_symmetry.space_group_name_H-M   'P 1'
#
loop_
_entity.id
_entity.type
_entity.pdbx_description
1 polymer ?
#
loop_
_entity_poly.entity_id
_entity_poly.type
_entity_poly.pdbx_seq_one_letter_code
_entity_poly.pdbx_strand_id
1 'polypeptide(L)'
;MTAQAPEAASPVLCARLENVSKLFGSFAALRQVSVNLEPGRCYVLIGENGAGKSTLLRILAGLLRPSSGTIRLFGDEEPHEARARIGYMSHAPMLYDELTGVENLRYFASLYPGRACLEPAEALREVGLDPTLNRPLGQYSQGMRQRTSLARVLLSVPELLLLDEPFSNMDVESAHQMVDLLAGFRQSNRTIVITTHQREQAAPIADWVLRLKAGRVADFLPGSPRL
;
A
#
# COMPACT_ATOMS: atom_id res chain seq x y z
N MET A 1 -45.47 -12.48 19.32
CA MET A 1 -44.74 -11.72 18.30
C MET A 1 -43.36 -11.42 18.87
N THR A 2 -42.42 -12.27 18.57
CA THR A 2 -41.01 -12.10 18.99
C THR A 2 -40.32 -11.19 17.99
N ALA A 3 -39.97 -9.98 18.40
CA ALA A 3 -39.20 -9.05 17.61
C ALA A 3 -37.79 -9.63 17.49
N GLN A 4 -37.41 -10.02 16.26
CA GLN A 4 -36.01 -10.32 15.89
C GLN A 4 -35.21 -9.03 16.05
N ALA A 5 -34.17 -9.10 16.91
CA ALA A 5 -33.17 -8.04 16.99
C ALA A 5 -32.52 -7.86 15.59
N PRO A 6 -32.23 -6.61 15.16
CA PRO A 6 -31.57 -6.38 13.87
C PRO A 6 -30.21 -7.07 13.91
N GLU A 7 -29.99 -7.96 12.96
CA GLU A 7 -28.70 -8.59 12.69
C GLU A 7 -27.68 -7.47 12.46
N ALA A 8 -26.70 -7.37 13.34
CA ALA A 8 -25.66 -6.34 13.25
C ALA A 8 -24.97 -6.52 11.88
N ALA A 9 -25.12 -5.54 11.01
CA ALA A 9 -24.48 -5.54 9.70
C ALA A 9 -22.97 -5.80 9.89
N SER A 10 -22.47 -6.86 9.28
CA SER A 10 -21.05 -7.17 9.33
C SER A 10 -20.25 -5.96 8.83
N PRO A 11 -19.18 -5.54 9.52
CA PRO A 11 -18.44 -4.36 9.14
C PRO A 11 -17.94 -4.49 7.69
N VAL A 12 -18.11 -3.43 6.90
CA VAL A 12 -17.62 -3.39 5.52
C VAL A 12 -16.10 -3.51 5.54
N LEU A 13 -15.57 -4.61 4.99
CA LEU A 13 -14.14 -4.86 4.92
C LEU A 13 -13.48 -3.98 3.84
N CYS A 14 -12.26 -3.51 4.09
CA CYS A 14 -11.45 -2.86 3.07
C CYS A 14 -11.04 -3.86 1.99
N ALA A 15 -10.67 -5.08 2.38
CA ALA A 15 -10.39 -6.17 1.45
C ALA A 15 -10.78 -7.53 2.06
N ARG A 16 -11.34 -8.41 1.21
CA ARG A 16 -11.65 -9.80 1.53
C ARG A 16 -11.04 -10.70 0.47
N LEU A 17 -10.16 -11.59 0.88
CA LEU A 17 -9.51 -12.59 0.04
C LEU A 17 -9.97 -13.97 0.46
N GLU A 18 -10.41 -14.80 -0.49
CA GLU A 18 -10.87 -16.16 -0.25
C GLU A 18 -10.16 -17.15 -1.19
N ASN A 19 -9.32 -18.01 -0.62
CA ASN A 19 -8.58 -19.05 -1.31
C ASN A 19 -7.80 -18.57 -2.54
N VAL A 20 -7.27 -17.34 -2.47
CA VAL A 20 -6.55 -16.70 -3.57
C VAL A 20 -5.26 -17.45 -3.86
N SER A 21 -5.10 -17.92 -5.10
CA SER A 21 -3.88 -18.54 -5.59
C SER A 21 -3.40 -17.84 -6.86
N LYS A 22 -2.07 -17.82 -7.06
CA LYS A 22 -1.44 -17.27 -8.26
C LYS A 22 -0.34 -18.19 -8.78
N LEU A 23 -0.52 -18.63 -10.01
CA LEU A 23 0.44 -19.45 -10.75
C LEU A 23 1.11 -18.64 -11.84
N PHE A 24 2.41 -18.82 -12.02
CA PHE A 24 3.20 -18.40 -13.16
C PHE A 24 3.82 -19.65 -13.81
N GLY A 25 3.15 -20.17 -14.84
CA GLY A 25 3.46 -21.52 -15.34
C GLY A 25 3.29 -22.56 -14.24
N SER A 26 4.33 -23.34 -13.96
CA SER A 26 4.35 -24.35 -12.89
C SER A 26 4.67 -23.77 -11.49
N PHE A 27 5.13 -22.51 -11.43
CA PHE A 27 5.48 -21.87 -10.15
C PHE A 27 4.25 -21.27 -9.47
N ALA A 28 3.96 -21.71 -8.25
CA ALA A 28 2.88 -21.17 -7.44
C ALA A 28 3.40 -20.06 -6.51
N ALA A 29 3.18 -18.80 -6.89
CA ALA A 29 3.58 -17.63 -6.10
C ALA A 29 2.65 -17.38 -4.90
N LEU A 30 1.35 -17.71 -5.01
CA LEU A 30 0.39 -17.71 -3.89
C LEU A 30 -0.41 -19.00 -3.92
N ARG A 31 -0.76 -19.49 -2.71
CA ARG A 31 -1.44 -20.77 -2.51
C ARG A 31 -2.54 -20.63 -1.46
N GLN A 32 -3.79 -20.49 -1.93
CA GLN A 32 -4.99 -20.45 -1.08
C GLN A 32 -4.91 -19.42 0.05
N VAL A 33 -4.49 -18.20 -0.28
CA VAL A 33 -4.42 -17.08 0.67
C VAL A 33 -5.84 -16.62 0.98
N SER A 34 -6.23 -16.67 2.27
CA SER A 34 -7.50 -16.14 2.77
C SER A 34 -7.19 -15.17 3.91
N VAL A 35 -7.67 -13.93 3.79
CA VAL A 35 -7.48 -12.88 4.80
C VAL A 35 -8.53 -11.79 4.63
N ASN A 36 -8.97 -11.21 5.74
CA ASN A 36 -9.83 -10.05 5.78
C ASN A 36 -9.04 -8.85 6.31
N LEU A 37 -9.14 -7.72 5.61
CA LEU A 37 -8.52 -6.46 6.00
C LEU A 37 -9.62 -5.47 6.38
N GLU A 38 -9.57 -4.98 7.61
CA GLU A 38 -10.48 -3.95 8.12
C GLU A 38 -10.05 -2.57 7.62
N PRO A 39 -10.98 -1.61 7.46
CA PRO A 39 -10.64 -0.24 7.09
C PRO A 39 -9.87 0.48 8.21
N GLY A 40 -9.03 1.45 7.85
CA GLY A 40 -8.30 2.29 8.78
C GLY A 40 -7.18 1.58 9.57
N ARG A 41 -6.77 0.38 9.14
CA ARG A 41 -5.71 -0.40 9.79
C ARG A 41 -4.44 -0.44 8.96
N CYS A 42 -3.31 -0.62 9.63
CA CYS A 42 -2.02 -0.86 9.01
C CYS A 42 -1.63 -2.34 9.13
N TYR A 43 -1.44 -2.98 7.99
CA TYR A 43 -1.04 -4.38 7.83
C TYR A 43 0.40 -4.46 7.34
N VAL A 44 1.26 -5.11 8.10
CA VAL A 44 2.66 -5.35 7.72
C VAL A 44 2.82 -6.77 7.20
N LEU A 45 3.10 -6.89 5.93
CA LEU A 45 3.27 -8.15 5.22
C LEU A 45 4.75 -8.53 5.20
N ILE A 46 5.11 -9.57 5.93
CA ILE A 46 6.49 -10.06 6.08
C ILE A 46 6.68 -11.42 5.44
N GLY A 47 7.91 -11.77 5.15
CA GLY A 47 8.32 -13.06 4.59
C GLY A 47 9.61 -12.95 3.81
N GLU A 48 10.22 -14.07 3.50
CA GLU A 48 11.43 -14.17 2.70
C GLU A 48 11.24 -13.65 1.26
N ASN A 49 12.34 -13.41 0.55
CA ASN A 49 12.28 -13.12 -0.87
C ASN A 49 11.62 -14.28 -1.62
N GLY A 50 10.72 -13.98 -2.54
CA GLY A 50 9.94 -15.00 -3.24
C GLY A 50 8.74 -15.56 -2.47
N ALA A 51 8.47 -15.14 -1.22
CA ALA A 51 7.32 -15.62 -0.44
C ALA A 51 5.94 -15.22 -1.01
N GLY A 52 5.89 -14.33 -2.01
CA GLY A 52 4.65 -13.91 -2.66
C GLY A 52 4.15 -12.52 -2.26
N LYS A 53 4.89 -11.75 -1.45
CA LYS A 53 4.49 -10.42 -0.93
C LYS A 53 4.07 -9.44 -2.03
N SER A 54 4.96 -9.11 -2.95
CA SER A 54 4.67 -8.19 -4.07
C SER A 54 3.60 -8.74 -5.02
N THR A 55 3.49 -10.08 -5.15
CA THR A 55 2.42 -10.72 -5.92
C THR A 55 1.06 -10.44 -5.29
N LEU A 56 0.95 -10.56 -3.96
CA LEU A 56 -0.27 -10.26 -3.22
C LEU A 56 -0.65 -8.78 -3.35
N LEU A 57 0.32 -7.85 -3.17
CA LEU A 57 0.07 -6.42 -3.36
C LEU A 57 -0.43 -6.10 -4.77
N ARG A 58 0.17 -6.68 -5.81
CA ARG A 58 -0.27 -6.46 -7.21
C ARG A 58 -1.67 -6.99 -7.48
N ILE A 59 -2.06 -8.09 -6.83
CA ILE A 59 -3.43 -8.60 -6.92
C ILE A 59 -4.41 -7.63 -6.23
N LEU A 60 -4.09 -7.17 -5.02
CA LEU A 60 -4.86 -6.14 -4.31
C LEU A 60 -4.99 -4.85 -5.12
N ALA A 61 -3.92 -4.44 -5.80
CA ALA A 61 -3.92 -3.26 -6.68
C ALA A 61 -4.70 -3.45 -7.98
N GLY A 62 -5.25 -4.64 -8.26
CA GLY A 62 -5.91 -4.96 -9.53
C GLY A 62 -4.96 -5.01 -10.73
N LEU A 63 -3.64 -5.01 -10.50
CA LEU A 63 -2.61 -5.09 -11.54
C LEU A 63 -2.36 -6.53 -12.01
N LEU A 64 -2.78 -7.50 -11.21
CA LEU A 64 -2.58 -8.93 -11.48
C LEU A 64 -3.84 -9.68 -11.08
N ARG A 65 -4.37 -10.49 -12.00
CA ARG A 65 -5.52 -11.37 -11.69
C ARG A 65 -5.04 -12.63 -10.95
N PRO A 66 -5.76 -13.09 -9.92
CA PRO A 66 -5.52 -14.41 -9.33
C PRO A 66 -5.75 -15.52 -10.36
N SER A 67 -5.13 -16.68 -10.16
CA SER A 67 -5.39 -17.90 -10.96
C SER A 67 -6.62 -18.65 -10.46
N SER A 68 -6.92 -18.54 -9.16
CA SER A 68 -8.13 -19.07 -8.51
C SER A 68 -8.41 -18.32 -7.21
N GLY A 69 -9.60 -18.52 -6.65
CA GLY A 69 -10.10 -17.80 -5.49
C GLY A 69 -10.74 -16.47 -5.87
N THR A 70 -11.25 -15.75 -4.89
CA THR A 70 -11.93 -14.48 -5.05
C THR A 70 -11.29 -13.38 -4.23
N ILE A 71 -11.41 -12.15 -4.70
CA ILE A 71 -11.01 -10.95 -3.98
C ILE A 71 -12.08 -9.88 -4.15
N ARG A 72 -12.49 -9.27 -3.06
CA ARG A 72 -13.42 -8.14 -3.02
C ARG A 72 -12.79 -7.01 -2.21
N LEU A 73 -13.02 -5.79 -2.65
CA LEU A 73 -12.54 -4.57 -2.00
C LEU A 73 -13.73 -3.68 -1.64
N PHE A 74 -13.59 -2.92 -0.58
CA PHE A 74 -14.56 -1.91 -0.13
C PHE A 74 -16.00 -2.43 -0.03
N GLY A 75 -16.14 -3.65 0.49
CA GLY A 75 -17.36 -4.41 0.57
C GLY A 75 -17.47 -5.43 -0.55
N ASP A 76 -17.71 -5.03 -1.79
CA ASP A 76 -18.03 -5.98 -2.87
C ASP A 76 -17.41 -5.65 -4.25
N GLU A 77 -16.59 -4.59 -4.34
CA GLU A 77 -15.95 -4.20 -5.60
C GLU A 77 -14.82 -5.17 -5.98
N GLU A 78 -14.68 -5.46 -7.28
CA GLU A 78 -13.49 -6.14 -7.77
C GLU A 78 -12.28 -5.18 -7.82
N PRO A 79 -11.03 -5.67 -7.66
CA PRO A 79 -9.86 -4.79 -7.63
C PRO A 79 -9.71 -3.87 -8.84
N HIS A 80 -10.15 -4.30 -10.02
CA HIS A 80 -10.07 -3.49 -11.23
C HIS A 80 -11.10 -2.35 -11.28
N GLU A 81 -12.22 -2.48 -10.58
CA GLU A 81 -13.25 -1.44 -10.40
C GLU A 81 -12.81 -0.44 -9.34
N ALA A 82 -12.22 -0.96 -8.26
CA ALA A 82 -11.74 -0.19 -7.11
C ALA A 82 -10.45 0.62 -7.35
N ARG A 83 -9.81 0.52 -8.53
CA ARG A 83 -8.48 1.13 -8.80
C ARG A 83 -8.38 2.61 -8.46
N ALA A 84 -9.48 3.35 -8.63
CA ALA A 84 -9.51 4.78 -8.34
C ALA A 84 -9.27 5.11 -6.86
N ARG A 85 -9.57 4.15 -5.97
CA ARG A 85 -9.50 4.25 -4.52
C ARG A 85 -8.22 3.60 -3.95
N ILE A 86 -7.36 3.07 -4.85
CA ILE A 86 -6.13 2.35 -4.47
C ILE A 86 -4.91 3.14 -4.91
N GLY A 87 -4.00 3.37 -3.99
CA GLY A 87 -2.66 3.87 -4.26
C GLY A 87 -1.64 2.73 -4.19
N TYR A 88 -0.87 2.51 -5.27
CA TYR A 88 0.18 1.50 -5.29
C TYR A 88 1.55 2.12 -5.51
N MET A 89 2.41 1.94 -4.52
CA MET A 89 3.84 2.27 -4.58
C MET A 89 4.62 0.98 -4.79
N SER A 90 5.24 0.84 -5.95
CA SER A 90 6.12 -0.29 -6.25
C SER A 90 7.50 -0.09 -5.65
N HIS A 91 8.28 -1.17 -5.54
CA HIS A 91 9.67 -1.12 -5.10
C HIS A 91 10.52 -0.15 -5.96
N ALA A 92 10.30 -0.11 -7.28
CA ALA A 92 10.88 0.91 -8.14
C ALA A 92 10.08 2.22 -8.02
N PRO A 93 10.71 3.38 -7.79
CA PRO A 93 10.01 4.66 -7.57
C PRO A 93 9.12 5.10 -8.73
N MET A 94 9.41 4.65 -9.97
CA MET A 94 8.71 5.04 -11.20
C MET A 94 8.63 6.55 -11.37
N LEU A 95 9.76 7.23 -11.22
CA LEU A 95 9.93 8.67 -11.32
C LEU A 95 10.94 9.01 -12.42
N TYR A 96 10.83 10.18 -12.99
CA TYR A 96 11.75 10.70 -14.01
C TYR A 96 12.86 11.50 -13.34
N ASP A 97 14.09 11.05 -13.48
CA ASP A 97 15.26 11.63 -12.81
C ASP A 97 15.63 13.03 -13.31
N GLU A 98 15.25 13.35 -14.53
CA GLU A 98 15.51 14.62 -15.21
C GLU A 98 14.54 15.74 -14.79
N LEU A 99 13.38 15.36 -14.22
CA LEU A 99 12.34 16.30 -13.79
C LEU A 99 12.47 16.65 -12.32
N THR A 100 12.01 17.85 -11.94
CA THR A 100 11.81 18.23 -10.55
C THR A 100 10.68 17.43 -9.89
N GLY A 101 10.54 17.51 -8.56
CA GLY A 101 9.44 16.84 -7.84
C GLY A 101 8.06 17.29 -8.34
N VAL A 102 7.86 18.60 -8.49
CA VAL A 102 6.57 19.15 -8.98
C VAL A 102 6.28 18.73 -10.42
N GLU A 103 7.27 18.75 -11.31
CA GLU A 103 7.09 18.32 -12.71
C GLU A 103 6.73 16.85 -12.81
N ASN A 104 7.41 15.99 -12.03
CA ASN A 104 7.03 14.58 -11.93
C ASN A 104 5.55 14.43 -11.55
N LEU A 105 5.13 15.08 -10.47
CA LEU A 105 3.75 14.95 -10.00
C LEU A 105 2.74 15.56 -10.98
N ARG A 106 3.05 16.65 -11.68
CA ARG A 106 2.21 17.19 -12.76
C ARG A 106 2.03 16.18 -13.89
N TYR A 107 3.11 15.52 -14.29
CA TYR A 107 3.04 14.48 -15.30
C TYR A 107 2.08 13.37 -14.87
N PHE A 108 2.23 12.84 -13.66
CA PHE A 108 1.35 11.78 -13.17
C PHE A 108 -0.09 12.25 -12.97
N ALA A 109 -0.34 13.45 -12.49
CA ALA A 109 -1.67 14.03 -12.35
C ALA A 109 -2.39 14.14 -13.71
N SER A 110 -1.65 14.45 -14.78
CA SER A 110 -2.22 14.50 -16.15
C SER A 110 -2.75 13.16 -16.67
N LEU A 111 -2.33 12.03 -16.05
CA LEU A 111 -2.81 10.70 -16.39
C LEU A 111 -4.19 10.37 -15.77
N TYR A 112 -4.74 11.26 -14.96
CA TYR A 112 -6.06 11.12 -14.32
C TYR A 112 -7.07 12.18 -14.83
N PRO A 113 -7.36 12.26 -16.15
CA PRO A 113 -8.26 13.27 -16.68
C PRO A 113 -9.65 13.17 -16.06
N GLY A 114 -10.18 14.31 -15.61
CA GLY A 114 -11.54 14.39 -15.04
C GLY A 114 -11.70 13.81 -13.64
N ARG A 115 -10.61 13.44 -12.95
CA ARG A 115 -10.63 13.03 -11.54
C ARG A 115 -10.12 14.17 -10.63
N ALA A 116 -10.72 14.27 -9.43
CA ALA A 116 -10.15 15.08 -8.38
C ALA A 116 -8.81 14.47 -7.95
N CYS A 117 -7.74 15.26 -8.07
CA CYS A 117 -6.41 14.90 -7.61
C CYS A 117 -5.93 16.00 -6.66
N LEU A 118 -5.02 15.66 -5.74
CA LEU A 118 -4.26 16.66 -5.02
C LEU A 118 -3.43 17.50 -6.00
N GLU A 119 -3.30 18.79 -5.71
CA GLU A 119 -2.34 19.60 -6.42
C GLU A 119 -0.91 19.08 -6.19
N PRO A 120 -0.05 19.01 -7.22
CA PRO A 120 1.31 18.49 -7.11
C PRO A 120 2.13 19.08 -5.98
N ALA A 121 2.03 20.38 -5.77
CA ALA A 121 2.72 21.06 -4.68
C ALA A 121 2.17 20.66 -3.29
N GLU A 122 0.87 20.43 -3.19
CA GLU A 122 0.23 19.96 -1.96
C GLU A 122 0.65 18.50 -1.64
N ALA A 123 0.63 17.62 -2.63
CA ALA A 123 1.08 16.25 -2.46
C ALA A 123 2.55 16.15 -2.00
N LEU A 124 3.44 17.07 -2.44
CA LEU A 124 4.80 17.15 -1.92
C LEU A 124 4.85 17.60 -0.46
N ARG A 125 4.04 18.60 -0.08
CA ARG A 125 3.95 19.03 1.33
C ARG A 125 3.43 17.93 2.24
N GLU A 126 2.46 17.15 1.79
CA GLU A 126 1.92 16.00 2.52
C GLU A 126 3.00 14.98 2.92
N VAL A 127 4.06 14.88 2.13
CA VAL A 127 5.20 13.99 2.42
C VAL A 127 6.42 14.72 2.99
N GLY A 128 6.25 15.97 3.45
CA GLY A 128 7.31 16.76 4.06
C GLY A 128 8.42 17.19 3.08
N LEU A 129 8.08 17.39 1.80
CA LEU A 129 9.00 17.91 0.80
C LEU A 129 8.62 19.34 0.39
N ASP A 130 9.64 20.19 0.23
CA ASP A 130 9.45 21.55 -0.27
C ASP A 130 9.14 21.50 -1.79
N PRO A 131 7.95 21.96 -2.22
CA PRO A 131 7.58 21.97 -3.64
C PRO A 131 8.35 23.00 -4.47
N THR A 132 9.07 23.93 -3.84
CA THR A 132 9.86 24.95 -4.53
C THR A 132 11.26 24.47 -4.93
N LEU A 133 11.65 23.26 -4.53
CA LEU A 133 12.94 22.69 -4.91
C LEU A 133 13.06 22.57 -6.43
N ASN A 134 13.87 23.45 -7.01
CA ASN A 134 14.11 23.53 -8.45
C ASN A 134 15.38 22.77 -8.87
N ARG A 135 15.45 21.49 -8.49
CA ARG A 135 16.52 20.58 -8.90
C ARG A 135 15.93 19.24 -9.35
N PRO A 136 16.56 18.54 -10.31
CA PRO A 136 16.10 17.26 -10.80
C PRO A 136 16.09 16.19 -9.70
N LEU A 137 15.15 15.23 -9.81
CA LEU A 137 15.01 14.10 -8.87
C LEU A 137 16.27 13.23 -8.79
N GLY A 138 17.09 13.18 -9.84
CA GLY A 138 18.38 12.52 -9.82
C GLY A 138 19.36 13.06 -8.76
N GLN A 139 19.13 14.29 -8.26
CA GLN A 139 19.91 14.95 -7.20
C GLN A 139 19.27 14.80 -5.81
N TYR A 140 18.14 14.10 -5.70
CA TYR A 140 17.48 13.88 -4.42
C TYR A 140 18.13 12.73 -3.65
N SER A 141 18.11 12.79 -2.31
CA SER A 141 18.47 11.64 -1.48
C SER A 141 17.47 10.49 -1.71
N GLN A 142 17.86 9.28 -1.33
CA GLN A 142 16.93 8.14 -1.44
C GLN A 142 15.65 8.35 -0.64
N GLY A 143 15.74 8.90 0.57
CA GLY A 143 14.57 9.26 1.37
C GLY A 143 13.67 10.28 0.68
N MET A 144 14.23 11.31 0.03
CA MET A 144 13.46 12.28 -0.76
C MET A 144 12.79 11.62 -1.97
N ARG A 145 13.49 10.71 -2.66
CA ARG A 145 12.95 9.96 -3.80
C ARG A 145 11.77 9.07 -3.38
N GLN A 146 11.91 8.34 -2.26
CA GLN A 146 10.83 7.50 -1.72
C GLN A 146 9.62 8.35 -1.29
N ARG A 147 9.85 9.50 -0.63
CA ARG A 147 8.77 10.41 -0.28
C ARG A 147 8.10 11.02 -1.52
N THR A 148 8.84 11.35 -2.58
CA THR A 148 8.25 11.79 -3.86
C THR A 148 7.44 10.66 -4.51
N SER A 149 7.91 9.40 -4.44
CA SER A 149 7.14 8.25 -4.92
C SER A 149 5.84 8.06 -4.13
N LEU A 150 5.86 8.28 -2.82
CA LEU A 150 4.66 8.28 -2.00
C LEU A 150 3.72 9.45 -2.37
N ALA A 151 4.24 10.67 -2.55
CA ALA A 151 3.46 11.83 -3.01
C ALA A 151 2.73 11.55 -4.34
N ARG A 152 3.41 10.88 -5.29
CA ARG A 152 2.80 10.43 -6.55
C ARG A 152 1.60 9.52 -6.32
N VAL A 153 1.69 8.61 -5.36
CA VAL A 153 0.59 7.69 -5.01
C VAL A 153 -0.57 8.44 -4.35
N LEU A 154 -0.27 9.46 -3.56
CA LEU A 154 -1.28 10.28 -2.86
C LEU A 154 -2.06 11.20 -3.79
N LEU A 155 -1.61 11.48 -5.01
CA LEU A 155 -2.32 12.34 -5.97
C LEU A 155 -3.78 11.95 -6.15
N SER A 156 -4.09 10.65 -6.20
CA SER A 156 -5.45 10.14 -6.38
C SER A 156 -6.30 10.08 -5.10
N VAL A 157 -5.78 10.60 -3.98
CA VAL A 157 -6.44 10.56 -2.65
C VAL A 157 -6.94 9.16 -2.30
N PRO A 158 -6.09 8.13 -2.26
CA PRO A 158 -6.51 6.75 -2.10
C PRO A 158 -7.02 6.45 -0.69
N GLU A 159 -7.97 5.50 -0.60
CA GLU A 159 -8.46 4.93 0.65
C GLU A 159 -7.62 3.73 1.10
N LEU A 160 -7.05 3.00 0.13
CA LEU A 160 -6.15 1.87 0.35
C LEU A 160 -4.76 2.18 -0.22
N LEU A 161 -3.76 2.23 0.65
CA LEU A 161 -2.36 2.38 0.29
C LEU A 161 -1.67 1.02 0.30
N LEU A 162 -1.09 0.63 -0.81
CA LEU A 162 -0.30 -0.59 -0.99
C LEU A 162 1.15 -0.20 -1.26
N LEU A 163 2.04 -0.46 -0.30
CA LEU A 163 3.41 0.03 -0.33
C LEU A 163 4.40 -1.15 -0.35
N ASP A 164 5.11 -1.31 -1.46
CA ASP A 164 6.07 -2.39 -1.66
C ASP A 164 7.48 -1.92 -1.26
N GLU A 165 7.96 -2.33 -0.09
CA GLU A 165 9.25 -2.00 0.51
C GLU A 165 9.50 -0.46 0.63
N PRO A 166 8.61 0.32 1.26
CA PRO A 166 8.71 1.78 1.29
C PRO A 166 9.93 2.31 2.04
N PHE A 167 10.57 1.51 2.88
CA PHE A 167 11.75 1.87 3.68
C PHE A 167 13.07 1.49 3.01
N SER A 168 13.04 0.86 1.84
CA SER A 168 14.25 0.33 1.21
C SER A 168 15.26 1.42 0.84
N ASN A 169 16.54 1.15 1.12
CA ASN A 169 17.65 2.05 0.82
C ASN A 169 17.57 3.43 1.51
N MET A 170 16.81 3.56 2.59
CA MET A 170 16.76 4.76 3.42
C MET A 170 17.77 4.66 4.56
N ASP A 171 18.32 5.81 4.96
CA ASP A 171 18.97 5.94 6.26
C ASP A 171 17.94 5.90 7.41
N VAL A 172 18.41 5.71 8.64
CA VAL A 172 17.56 5.53 9.82
C VAL A 172 16.62 6.72 10.04
N GLU A 173 17.13 7.95 9.88
CA GLU A 173 16.33 9.17 10.08
C GLU A 173 15.23 9.30 9.02
N SER A 174 15.57 9.09 7.75
CA SER A 174 14.59 9.10 6.65
C SER A 174 13.52 8.01 6.82
N ALA A 175 13.88 6.84 7.34
CA ALA A 175 12.94 5.76 7.61
C ALA A 175 11.98 6.12 8.76
N HIS A 176 12.46 6.74 9.86
CA HIS A 176 11.62 7.23 10.94
C HIS A 176 10.61 8.27 10.43
N GLN A 177 11.06 9.26 9.64
CA GLN A 177 10.17 10.25 9.03
C GLN A 177 9.10 9.60 8.14
N MET A 178 9.43 8.55 7.40
CA MET A 178 8.45 7.80 6.61
C MET A 178 7.43 7.09 7.51
N VAL A 179 7.86 6.49 8.62
CA VAL A 179 6.97 5.86 9.62
C VAL A 179 5.98 6.87 10.18
N ASP A 180 6.45 8.08 10.56
CA ASP A 180 5.59 9.14 11.10
C ASP A 180 4.55 9.61 10.07
N LEU A 181 4.95 9.76 8.80
CA LEU A 181 4.03 10.07 7.70
C LEU A 181 2.94 9.00 7.56
N LEU A 182 3.32 7.74 7.55
CA LEU A 182 2.38 6.62 7.41
C LEU A 182 1.46 6.50 8.63
N ALA A 183 1.95 6.79 9.83
CA ALA A 183 1.13 6.87 11.04
C ALA A 183 0.05 7.96 10.93
N GLY A 184 0.40 9.14 10.38
CA GLY A 184 -0.55 10.22 10.12
C GLY A 184 -1.64 9.81 9.11
N PHE A 185 -1.28 9.12 8.05
CA PHE A 185 -2.26 8.64 7.05
C PHE A 185 -3.22 7.59 7.62
N ARG A 186 -2.75 6.70 8.51
CA ARG A 186 -3.61 5.78 9.25
C ARG A 186 -4.64 6.51 10.12
N GLN A 187 -4.22 7.54 10.85
CA GLN A 187 -5.12 8.37 11.67
C GLN A 187 -6.21 9.06 10.84
N SER A 188 -5.93 9.34 9.56
CA SER A 188 -6.90 9.84 8.59
C SER A 188 -7.82 8.74 8.01
N ASN A 189 -7.94 7.60 8.68
CA ASN A 189 -8.77 6.44 8.31
C ASN A 189 -8.40 5.77 6.98
N ARG A 190 -7.18 5.96 6.48
CA ARG A 190 -6.66 5.22 5.32
C ARG A 190 -6.18 3.85 5.75
N THR A 191 -6.51 2.84 4.95
CA THR A 191 -5.97 1.48 5.15
C THR A 191 -4.62 1.37 4.48
N ILE A 192 -3.65 0.78 5.16
CA ILE A 192 -2.27 0.67 4.66
C ILE A 192 -1.85 -0.80 4.67
N VAL A 193 -1.29 -1.27 3.56
CA VAL A 193 -0.62 -2.58 3.50
C VAL A 193 0.83 -2.36 3.06
N ILE A 194 1.77 -2.73 3.92
CA ILE A 194 3.20 -2.53 3.70
C ILE A 194 3.88 -3.89 3.56
N THR A 195 4.65 -4.11 2.49
CA THR A 195 5.65 -5.18 2.50
C THR A 195 6.96 -4.65 3.04
N THR A 196 7.63 -5.41 3.88
CA THR A 196 8.99 -5.06 4.30
C THR A 196 9.76 -6.28 4.79
N HIS A 197 11.07 -6.23 4.65
CA HIS A 197 12.00 -7.11 5.33
C HIS A 197 12.57 -6.46 6.60
N GLN A 198 12.37 -5.16 6.80
CA GLN A 198 12.81 -4.35 7.94
C GLN A 198 11.67 -4.23 8.96
N ARG A 199 11.42 -5.32 9.71
CA ARG A 199 10.30 -5.44 10.64
C ARG A 199 10.29 -4.38 11.71
N GLU A 200 11.46 -4.07 12.28
CA GLU A 200 11.64 -3.13 13.38
C GLU A 200 11.16 -1.73 13.00
N GLN A 201 11.35 -1.32 11.75
CA GLN A 201 10.91 -0.01 11.28
C GLN A 201 9.37 0.07 11.15
N ALA A 202 8.72 -1.00 10.69
CA ALA A 202 7.27 -1.02 10.53
C ALA A 202 6.50 -1.32 11.83
N ALA A 203 7.17 -1.86 12.85
CA ALA A 203 6.54 -2.27 14.12
C ALA A 203 5.72 -1.15 14.80
N PRO A 204 6.17 0.13 14.85
CA PRO A 204 5.42 1.18 15.54
C PRO A 204 4.04 1.50 14.92
N ILE A 205 3.84 1.21 13.64
CA ILE A 205 2.58 1.51 12.93
C ILE A 205 1.72 0.28 12.63
N ALA A 206 2.24 -0.94 12.88
CA ALA A 206 1.56 -2.18 12.58
C ALA A 206 0.38 -2.44 13.52
N ASP A 207 -0.86 -2.48 13.01
CA ASP A 207 -2.00 -3.04 13.74
C ASP A 207 -2.02 -4.57 13.61
N TRP A 208 -1.58 -5.08 12.45
CA TRP A 208 -1.54 -6.51 12.14
C TRP A 208 -0.28 -6.88 11.36
N VAL A 209 0.21 -8.07 11.63
CA VAL A 209 1.35 -8.67 10.91
C VAL A 209 0.89 -9.93 10.20
N LEU A 210 1.01 -9.94 8.88
CA LEU A 210 0.72 -11.07 8.02
C LEU A 210 2.05 -11.68 7.55
N ARG A 211 2.35 -12.91 7.96
CA ARG A 211 3.55 -13.61 7.51
C ARG A 211 3.22 -14.55 6.36
N LEU A 212 3.88 -14.31 5.21
CA LEU A 212 3.86 -15.23 4.08
C LEU A 212 5.09 -16.16 4.11
N LYS A 213 4.85 -17.46 3.88
CA LYS A 213 5.88 -18.48 3.66
C LYS A 213 5.49 -19.38 2.50
N ALA A 214 6.34 -19.49 1.50
CA ALA A 214 6.11 -20.31 0.30
C ALA A 214 4.71 -20.09 -0.34
N GLY A 215 4.27 -18.83 -0.41
CA GLY A 215 2.99 -18.42 -1.00
C GLY A 215 1.76 -18.66 -0.12
N ARG A 216 1.91 -19.08 1.14
CA ARG A 216 0.82 -19.31 2.10
C ARG A 216 0.88 -18.31 3.25
N VAL A 217 -0.27 -18.02 3.84
CA VAL A 217 -0.32 -17.36 5.15
C VAL A 217 0.15 -18.35 6.20
N ALA A 218 1.30 -18.05 6.81
CA ALA A 218 1.83 -18.83 7.92
C ALA A 218 1.27 -18.32 9.26
N ASP A 219 1.19 -17.00 9.42
CA ASP A 219 0.65 -16.36 10.62
C ASP A 219 -0.08 -15.08 10.24
N PHE A 220 -1.12 -14.75 11.03
CA PHE A 220 -1.80 -13.47 10.99
C PHE A 220 -2.07 -13.03 12.43
N LEU A 221 -1.26 -12.12 12.93
CA LEU A 221 -1.18 -11.77 14.36
C LEU A 221 -1.37 -10.27 14.55
N PRO A 222 -1.92 -9.84 15.71
CA PRO A 222 -1.90 -8.43 16.09
C PRO A 222 -0.47 -7.90 16.09
N GLY A 223 -0.31 -6.65 15.64
CA GLY A 223 0.96 -5.93 15.74
C GLY A 223 1.36 -5.77 17.21
N SER A 224 2.64 -5.93 17.47
CA SER A 224 3.22 -5.70 18.80
C SER A 224 4.42 -4.77 18.63
N PRO A 225 4.66 -3.84 19.57
CA PRO A 225 5.88 -3.03 19.56
C PRO A 225 7.17 -3.85 19.71
N ARG A 226 7.05 -5.18 19.91
CA ARG A 226 8.15 -6.15 19.99
C ARG A 226 8.00 -7.21 18.89
N LEU A 227 8.06 -6.77 17.64
CA LEU A 227 8.14 -7.69 16.49
C LEU A 227 9.56 -8.16 16.25
#